data_856891a10ab76f6a252746a6c9704c50
#
_entry.id   856891a10ab76f6a252746a6c9704c50
#
_cell.length_a   1.000
_cell.length_b   1.000
_cell.length_c   1.000
_cell.angle_alpha   90.00
_cell.angle_beta   90.00
_cell.angle_gamma   90.00
#
_symmetry.space_group_name_H-M   'P 1'
#
loop_
_entity.id
_entity.type
_entity.pdbx_description
1 polymer ?
#
loop_
_entity_poly.entity_id
_entity_poly.type
_entity_poly.pdbx_seq_one_letter_code
_entity_poly.pdbx_strand_id
1 'polypeptide(L)'
;MLVSHQSFGVALTELVREVEDVYATERGLKIATFAEVLPGVSPATLRAAVTGERAPSAQLIEECARFLRVKPEYFREYRVALREAA
;
A
#
# COMPACT_ATOMS: atom_id res chain seq x y z
N MET A 1 5.59 -11.48 -13.23
CA MET A 1 5.37 -10.35 -12.30
C MET A 1 5.14 -10.88 -10.89
N LEU A 2 5.86 -10.35 -9.93
CA LEU A 2 5.63 -10.69 -8.53
C LEU A 2 4.33 -10.08 -8.05
N VAL A 3 3.52 -10.87 -7.36
CA VAL A 3 2.27 -10.40 -6.76
C VAL A 3 2.19 -10.90 -5.33
N SER A 4 1.47 -10.17 -4.49
CA SER A 4 1.20 -10.58 -3.13
C SER A 4 -0.13 -11.30 -3.04
N HIS A 5 -0.17 -12.38 -2.27
CA HIS A 5 -1.42 -13.07 -1.93
C HIS A 5 -1.93 -12.69 -0.54
N GLN A 6 -1.20 -11.81 0.13
CA GLN A 6 -1.56 -11.32 1.45
C GLN A 6 -2.61 -10.21 1.35
N SER A 7 -3.27 -9.89 2.46
CA SER A 7 -4.17 -8.75 2.52
C SER A 7 -3.39 -7.46 2.29
N PHE A 8 -4.10 -6.41 1.87
CA PHE A 8 -3.49 -5.13 1.55
C PHE A 8 -2.61 -4.60 2.69
N GLY A 9 -3.11 -4.65 3.92
CA GLY A 9 -2.37 -4.14 5.07
C GLY A 9 -1.05 -4.88 5.30
N VAL A 10 -1.08 -6.21 5.20
CA VAL A 10 0.12 -7.03 5.36
C VAL A 10 1.09 -6.79 4.21
N ALA A 11 0.60 -6.80 2.98
CA ALA A 11 1.44 -6.58 1.80
C ALA A 11 2.09 -5.19 1.82
N LEU A 12 1.33 -4.16 2.18
CA LEU A 12 1.85 -2.80 2.25
C LEU A 12 2.91 -2.67 3.35
N THR A 13 2.67 -3.28 4.51
CA THR A 13 3.62 -3.24 5.63
C THR A 13 4.94 -3.90 5.23
N GLU A 14 4.88 -5.02 4.54
CA GLU A 14 6.08 -5.71 4.06
C GLU A 14 6.86 -4.86 3.05
N LEU A 15 6.17 -4.23 2.10
CA LEU A 15 6.81 -3.37 1.12
C LEU A 15 7.46 -2.15 1.76
N VAL A 16 6.80 -1.54 2.74
CA VAL A 16 7.37 -0.39 3.44
C VAL A 16 8.61 -0.80 4.22
N ARG A 17 8.61 -1.98 4.82
CA ARG A 17 9.81 -2.51 5.49
C ARG A 17 10.97 -2.74 4.54
N GLU A 18 10.71 -3.26 3.34
CA GLU A 18 11.75 -3.43 2.34
C GLU A 18 12.36 -2.10 1.94
N VAL A 19 11.53 -1.07 1.76
CA VAL A 19 12.01 0.28 1.47
C VAL A 19 12.81 0.82 2.65
N GLU A 20 12.36 0.56 3.89
CA GLU A 20 13.12 0.91 5.08
C GLU A 20 14.50 0.28 5.09
N ASP A 21 14.59 -1.00 4.76
CA ASP A 21 15.88 -1.72 4.75
C ASP A 21 16.86 -1.12 3.74
N VAL A 22 16.36 -0.65 2.60
CA VAL A 22 17.18 -0.05 1.56
C VAL A 22 17.61 1.38 1.92
N TYR A 23 16.74 2.13 2.61
CA TYR A 23 17.00 3.53 2.97
C TYR A 23 17.14 3.73 4.48
N ALA A 24 17.22 2.66 5.24
CA ALA A 24 17.02 2.63 6.69
C ALA A 24 18.04 3.40 7.50
N THR A 25 19.14 3.75 6.93
CA THR A 25 20.18 4.47 7.67
C THR A 25 19.85 5.95 7.88
N GLU A 26 18.87 6.48 7.16
CA GLU A 26 18.61 7.92 7.23
C GLU A 26 17.19 8.31 7.63
N ARG A 27 16.17 7.48 7.37
CA ARG A 27 14.78 7.88 7.58
C ARG A 27 13.85 6.70 7.83
N GLY A 28 13.94 5.98 8.89
CA GLY A 28 13.01 4.88 9.15
C GLY A 28 11.58 5.21 8.68
N LEU A 29 11.17 4.65 7.54
CA LEU A 29 9.87 4.92 6.95
C LEU A 29 8.85 3.96 7.56
N LYS A 30 8.19 4.40 8.63
CA LYS A 30 7.11 3.63 9.25
C LYS A 30 5.80 3.89 8.51
N ILE A 31 4.83 3.01 8.67
CA ILE A 31 3.50 3.18 8.07
C ILE A 31 2.92 4.57 8.37
N ALA A 32 3.09 5.05 9.59
CA ALA A 32 2.61 6.38 9.96
C ALA A 32 3.28 7.48 9.14
N THR A 33 4.59 7.41 8.96
CA THR A 33 5.34 8.37 8.15
C THR A 33 4.97 8.26 6.68
N PHE A 34 4.83 7.04 6.18
CA PHE A 34 4.39 6.78 4.82
C PHE A 34 3.03 7.42 4.55
N ALA A 35 2.09 7.28 5.50
CA ALA A 35 0.76 7.87 5.39
C ALA A 35 0.81 9.40 5.30
N GLU A 36 1.76 10.04 5.97
CA GLU A 36 1.90 11.50 5.95
C GLU A 36 2.45 12.02 4.63
N VAL A 37 3.29 11.25 3.95
CA VAL A 37 3.93 11.71 2.71
C VAL A 37 3.17 11.29 1.45
N LEU A 38 2.17 10.45 1.57
CA LEU A 38 1.41 9.95 0.42
C LEU A 38 0.45 11.04 -0.09
N PRO A 39 0.65 11.53 -1.33
CA PRO A 39 -0.20 12.61 -1.84
C PRO A 39 -1.62 12.13 -2.13
N GLY A 40 -2.60 12.97 -1.84
CA GLY A 40 -4.00 12.70 -2.18
C GLY A 40 -4.70 11.68 -1.29
N VAL A 41 -4.03 11.18 -0.26
CA VAL A 41 -4.61 10.17 0.65
C VAL A 41 -4.48 10.67 2.08
N SER A 42 -5.57 10.66 2.85
CA SER A 42 -5.50 11.03 4.24
C SER A 42 -4.88 9.90 5.07
N PRO A 43 -4.07 10.24 6.11
CA PRO A 43 -3.50 9.23 6.98
C PRO A 43 -4.55 8.33 7.64
N ALA A 44 -5.70 8.89 8.00
CA ALA A 44 -6.78 8.11 8.60
C ALA A 44 -7.36 7.08 7.62
N THR A 45 -7.53 7.45 6.36
CA THR A 45 -8.03 6.55 5.32
C THR A 45 -7.05 5.40 5.08
N LEU A 46 -5.76 5.71 5.00
CA LEU A 46 -4.75 4.67 4.81
C LEU A 46 -4.68 3.74 6.02
N ARG A 47 -4.72 4.30 7.23
CA ARG A 47 -4.67 3.50 8.45
C ARG A 47 -5.86 2.53 8.53
N ALA A 48 -7.06 3.00 8.21
CA ALA A 48 -8.25 2.15 8.20
C ALA A 48 -8.12 0.99 7.20
N ALA A 49 -7.53 1.24 6.04
CA ALA A 49 -7.29 0.20 5.04
C ALA A 49 -6.22 -0.80 5.52
N VAL A 50 -5.18 -0.32 6.18
CA VAL A 50 -4.09 -1.18 6.68
C VAL A 50 -4.58 -2.09 7.81
N THR A 51 -5.42 -1.57 8.71
CA THR A 51 -5.94 -2.34 9.84
C THR A 51 -7.10 -3.26 9.46
N GLY A 52 -7.66 -3.09 8.25
CA GLY A 52 -8.79 -3.89 7.81
C GLY A 52 -10.15 -3.35 8.21
N GLU A 53 -10.23 -2.17 8.79
CA GLU A 53 -11.50 -1.52 9.13
C GLU A 53 -12.30 -1.17 7.89
N ARG A 54 -11.61 -0.83 6.80
CA ARG A 54 -12.20 -0.52 5.51
C ARG A 54 -11.44 -1.22 4.40
N ALA A 55 -12.16 -1.67 3.38
CA ALA A 55 -11.52 -2.18 2.18
C ALA A 55 -10.81 -1.02 1.46
N PRO A 56 -9.58 -1.21 0.99
CA PRO A 56 -8.89 -0.17 0.24
C PRO A 56 -9.57 0.05 -1.11
N SER A 57 -9.74 1.32 -1.49
CA SER A 57 -10.24 1.66 -2.82
C SER A 57 -9.17 1.43 -3.87
N ALA A 58 -9.59 1.26 -5.13
CA ALA A 58 -8.64 1.12 -6.23
C ALA A 58 -7.70 2.33 -6.31
N GLN A 59 -8.24 3.54 -6.09
CA GLN A 59 -7.46 4.77 -6.11
C GLN A 59 -6.39 4.77 -5.02
N LEU A 60 -6.73 4.33 -3.81
CA LEU A 60 -5.78 4.25 -2.71
C LEU A 60 -4.64 3.28 -3.05
N ILE A 61 -4.97 2.12 -3.60
CA ILE A 61 -3.98 1.14 -3.99
C ILE A 61 -3.07 1.68 -5.09
N GLU A 62 -3.64 2.37 -6.08
CA GLU A 62 -2.87 2.98 -7.17
C GLU A 62 -1.88 4.03 -6.65
N GLU A 63 -2.30 4.86 -5.69
CA GLU A 63 -1.43 5.86 -5.09
C GLU A 63 -0.28 5.22 -4.30
N CYS A 64 -0.59 4.20 -3.50
CA CYS A 64 0.44 3.46 -2.76
C CYS A 64 1.43 2.78 -3.70
N ALA A 65 0.92 2.13 -4.73
CA ALA A 65 1.75 1.42 -5.70
C ALA A 65 2.67 2.37 -6.45
N ARG A 66 2.15 3.53 -6.85
CA ARG A 66 2.94 4.55 -7.54
C ARG A 66 4.08 5.03 -6.66
N PHE A 67 3.80 5.31 -5.41
CA PHE A 67 4.81 5.79 -4.48
C PHE A 67 5.91 4.74 -4.23
N LEU A 68 5.51 3.48 -4.12
CA LEU A 68 6.44 2.36 -3.87
C LEU A 68 7.05 1.78 -5.15
N ARG A 69 6.67 2.31 -6.31
CA ARG A 69 7.17 1.88 -7.62
C ARG A 69 6.89 0.42 -7.93
N VAL A 70 5.73 -0.04 -7.53
CA VAL A 70 5.21 -1.36 -7.91
C VAL A 70 3.94 -1.18 -8.71
N LYS A 71 3.51 -2.21 -9.43
CA LYS A 71 2.25 -2.16 -10.15
C LYS A 71 1.10 -2.35 -9.18
N PRO A 72 -0.04 -1.65 -9.36
CA PRO A 72 -1.19 -1.82 -8.46
C PRO A 72 -1.69 -3.27 -8.40
N GLU A 73 -1.53 -4.02 -9.50
CA GLU A 73 -1.91 -5.44 -9.55
C GLU A 73 -1.09 -6.31 -8.58
N TYR A 74 -0.02 -5.79 -8.03
CA TYR A 74 0.72 -6.46 -6.96
C TYR A 74 -0.18 -6.77 -5.76
N PHE A 75 -1.15 -5.89 -5.47
CA PHE A 75 -2.06 -6.05 -4.35
C PHE A 75 -3.26 -6.91 -4.73
N ARG A 76 -3.58 -7.86 -3.87
CA ARG A 76 -4.69 -8.80 -4.08
C ARG A 76 -6.02 -8.09 -4.30
N GLU A 77 -6.30 -7.10 -3.47
CA GLU A 77 -7.56 -6.35 -3.52
C GLU A 77 -7.74 -5.62 -4.85
N TYR A 78 -6.65 -5.14 -5.43
CA TYR A 78 -6.71 -4.49 -6.74
C TYR A 78 -7.07 -5.49 -7.83
N ARG A 79 -6.49 -6.68 -7.82
CA ARG A 79 -6.81 -7.73 -8.78
C ARG A 79 -8.28 -8.16 -8.69
N VAL A 80 -8.81 -8.24 -7.46
CA VAL A 80 -10.22 -8.55 -7.24
C VAL A 80 -11.10 -7.43 -7.80
N ALA A 81 -10.76 -6.17 -7.53
CA ALA A 81 -11.52 -5.02 -8.02
C ALA A 81 -11.56 -4.97 -9.55
N LEU A 82 -10.43 -5.28 -10.22
CA LEU A 82 -10.39 -5.35 -11.68
C LEU A 82 -11.31 -6.43 -12.22
N ARG A 83 -11.37 -7.57 -11.57
CA ARG A 83 -12.25 -8.68 -11.98
C ARG A 83 -13.72 -8.31 -11.84
N GLU A 84 -14.07 -7.62 -10.77
CA GLU A 84 -15.45 -7.19 -10.52
C GLU A 84 -15.88 -6.08 -11.47
N ALA A 85 -14.95 -5.25 -11.93
CA ALA A 85 -15.22 -4.16 -12.85
C ALA A 85 -15.32 -4.60 -14.31
N ALA A 86 -14.81 -5.79 -14.62
CA ALA A 86 -14.79 -6.30 -15.99
C ALA A 86 -16.15 -6.81 -16.46
#